data_fd3ad4dd16268d80c1a36054cebb62cd
#
_entry.id   fd3ad4dd16268d80c1a36054cebb62cd
#
_cell.length_a   1.000
_cell.length_b   1.000
_cell.length_c   1.000
_cell.angle_alpha   90.00
_cell.angle_beta   90.00
_cell.angle_gamma   90.00
#
_symmetry.space_group_name_H-M   'P 1'
#
loop_
_entity.id
_entity.type
_entity.pdbx_description
1 polymer ?
#
loop_
_entity_poly.entity_id
_entity_poly.type
_entity_poly.pdbx_seq_one_letter_code
_entity_poly.pdbx_strand_id
1 'polypeptide(L)'
;MKSFPKNFQKVVDYLKDNCDVDVKLGGTTAYLGMGLKRIFIHHNHNLEKNGLYALLHEAGHVLQDDTQFGPNHYKRIDDTEQPKKYNMYQFMNEVNAWDNGYDLALELGIKIDKKSWGKLKEESLLTYYV
;
A
#
# COMPACT_ATOMS: atom_id res chain seq x y z
N MET A 1 9.22 -20.74 -14.71
CA MET A 1 8.68 -19.46 -14.28
C MET A 1 7.93 -19.63 -12.97
N LYS A 2 8.33 -18.93 -11.94
CA LYS A 2 7.62 -19.01 -10.66
C LYS A 2 6.33 -18.20 -10.74
N SER A 3 5.20 -18.84 -10.52
CA SER A 3 3.94 -18.14 -10.37
C SER A 3 3.80 -17.63 -8.94
N PHE A 4 3.08 -16.52 -8.75
CA PHE A 4 2.76 -16.03 -7.44
C PHE A 4 1.70 -16.92 -6.75
N PRO A 5 1.67 -16.94 -5.41
CA PRO A 5 0.56 -17.57 -4.70
C PRO A 5 -0.78 -17.01 -5.15
N LYS A 6 -1.85 -17.80 -5.04
CA LYS A 6 -3.17 -17.49 -5.59
C LYS A 6 -3.68 -16.08 -5.20
N ASN A 7 -3.67 -15.75 -3.92
CA ASN A 7 -4.20 -14.47 -3.46
C ASN A 7 -3.30 -13.30 -3.89
N PHE A 8 -1.99 -13.50 -3.83
CA PHE A 8 -1.04 -12.50 -4.32
C PHE A 8 -1.27 -12.23 -5.81
N GLN A 9 -1.45 -13.28 -6.60
CA GLN A 9 -1.70 -13.14 -8.03
C GLN A 9 -3.00 -12.40 -8.33
N LYS A 10 -4.05 -12.61 -7.52
CA LYS A 10 -5.31 -11.85 -7.68
C LYS A 10 -5.08 -10.34 -7.58
N VAL A 11 -4.25 -9.92 -6.63
CA VAL A 11 -3.96 -8.49 -6.45
C VAL A 11 -3.09 -7.98 -7.61
N VAL A 12 -2.09 -8.76 -8.02
CA VAL A 12 -1.24 -8.42 -9.18
C VAL A 12 -2.10 -8.20 -10.42
N ASP A 13 -3.02 -9.13 -10.70
CA ASP A 13 -3.89 -9.05 -11.87
C ASP A 13 -4.82 -7.84 -11.79
N TYR A 14 -5.41 -7.58 -10.62
CA TYR A 14 -6.26 -6.41 -10.42
C TYR A 14 -5.51 -5.11 -10.72
N LEU A 15 -4.31 -4.98 -10.18
CA LEU A 15 -3.50 -3.77 -10.36
C LEU A 15 -3.11 -3.57 -11.82
N LYS A 16 -2.78 -4.65 -12.53
CA LYS A 16 -2.44 -4.57 -13.95
C LYS A 16 -3.65 -4.20 -14.79
N ASP A 17 -4.77 -4.87 -14.55
CA ASP A 17 -5.95 -4.73 -15.40
C ASP A 17 -6.71 -3.42 -15.15
N ASN A 18 -6.73 -2.93 -13.92
CA ASN A 18 -7.54 -1.76 -13.55
C ASN A 18 -6.73 -0.48 -13.30
N CYS A 19 -5.44 -0.60 -13.01
CA CYS A 19 -4.61 0.54 -12.62
C CYS A 19 -3.36 0.70 -13.48
N ASP A 20 -3.09 -0.26 -14.35
CA ASP A 20 -1.86 -0.30 -15.17
C ASP A 20 -0.59 -0.23 -14.31
N VAL A 21 -0.61 -0.95 -13.20
CA VAL A 21 0.50 -1.02 -12.25
C VAL A 21 1.13 -2.41 -12.31
N ASP A 22 2.44 -2.46 -12.48
CA ASP A 22 3.23 -3.69 -12.46
C ASP A 22 3.73 -3.97 -11.06
N VAL A 23 3.81 -5.26 -10.70
CA VAL A 23 4.36 -5.70 -9.41
C VAL A 23 5.63 -6.48 -9.66
N LYS A 24 6.69 -6.10 -8.95
CA LYS A 24 8.00 -6.75 -9.04
C LYS A 24 8.50 -7.12 -7.66
N LEU A 25 9.26 -8.19 -7.57
CA LEU A 25 10.01 -8.50 -6.35
C LEU A 25 11.34 -7.76 -6.39
N GLY A 26 11.72 -7.14 -5.29
CA GLY A 26 12.94 -6.33 -5.24
C GLY A 26 13.51 -6.23 -3.85
N GLY A 27 14.46 -5.31 -3.65
CA GLY A 27 15.13 -5.10 -2.38
C GLY A 27 14.37 -4.23 -1.38
N THR A 28 13.32 -3.56 -1.82
CA THR A 28 12.49 -2.70 -0.97
C THR A 28 11.02 -2.92 -1.25
N THR A 29 10.16 -2.54 -0.29
CA THR A 29 8.72 -2.53 -0.49
C THR A 29 8.29 -1.08 -0.66
N ALA A 30 7.78 -0.73 -1.84
CA ALA A 30 7.39 0.64 -2.15
C ALA A 30 6.51 0.71 -3.39
N TYR A 31 5.67 1.75 -3.45
CA TYR A 31 4.94 2.09 -4.67
C TYR A 31 5.60 3.31 -5.32
N LEU A 32 5.97 3.17 -6.59
CA LEU A 32 6.53 4.25 -7.40
C LEU A 32 5.46 4.70 -8.40
N GLY A 33 4.79 5.81 -8.09
CA GLY A 33 3.66 6.30 -8.88
C GLY A 33 4.02 7.31 -9.96
N MET A 34 5.18 7.94 -9.87
CA MET A 34 5.52 9.08 -10.73
C MET A 34 6.00 8.64 -12.11
N GLY A 35 5.07 8.18 -12.94
CA GLY A 35 5.34 7.76 -14.32
C GLY A 35 5.75 6.30 -14.47
N LEU A 36 6.24 5.65 -13.44
CA LEU A 36 6.64 4.25 -13.50
C LEU A 36 5.50 3.28 -13.22
N LYS A 37 4.56 3.68 -12.37
CA LYS A 37 3.39 2.87 -11.96
C LYS A 37 3.82 1.44 -11.63
N ARG A 38 4.67 1.30 -10.63
CA ARG A 38 5.24 0.01 -10.24
C ARG A 38 5.27 -0.13 -8.74
N ILE A 39 4.92 -1.32 -8.26
CA ILE A 39 5.06 -1.70 -6.86
C ILE A 39 6.22 -2.70 -6.75
N PHE A 40 7.10 -2.47 -5.78
CA PHE A 40 8.13 -3.42 -5.40
C PHE A 40 7.77 -4.04 -4.06
N ILE A 41 7.88 -5.37 -3.98
CA ILE A 41 7.71 -6.11 -2.73
C ILE A 41 9.03 -6.79 -2.43
N HIS A 42 9.51 -6.65 -1.19
CA HIS A 42 10.77 -7.23 -0.78
C HIS A 42 10.75 -8.75 -0.99
N HIS A 43 11.77 -9.26 -1.69
CA HIS A 43 11.80 -10.66 -2.13
C HIS A 43 11.87 -11.67 -0.98
N ASN A 44 12.25 -11.24 0.24
CA ASN A 44 12.28 -12.09 1.42
C ASN A 44 10.94 -12.21 2.14
N HIS A 45 9.93 -11.42 1.76
CA HIS A 45 8.59 -11.54 2.35
C HIS A 45 7.91 -12.84 1.94
N ASN A 46 7.18 -13.43 2.89
CA ASN A 46 6.29 -14.54 2.59
C ASN A 46 5.09 -14.00 1.80
N LEU A 47 4.98 -14.35 0.52
CA LEU A 47 3.96 -13.80 -0.37
C LEU A 47 2.54 -14.27 -0.05
N GLU A 48 2.37 -15.27 0.84
CA GLU A 48 1.05 -15.72 1.29
C GLU A 48 0.57 -14.99 2.53
N LYS A 49 1.47 -14.27 3.24
CA LYS A 49 1.17 -13.56 4.47
C LYS A 49 1.63 -12.12 4.42
N ASN A 50 2.80 -11.82 5.01
CA ASN A 50 3.29 -10.44 5.12
C ASN A 50 3.49 -9.77 3.76
N GLY A 51 3.97 -10.52 2.78
CA GLY A 51 4.14 -9.99 1.41
C GLY A 51 2.81 -9.65 0.77
N LEU A 52 1.79 -10.50 0.98
CA LEU A 52 0.44 -10.22 0.50
C LEU A 52 -0.12 -8.95 1.14
N TYR A 53 0.03 -8.80 2.46
CA TYR A 53 -0.48 -7.64 3.17
C TYR A 53 0.28 -6.36 2.77
N ALA A 54 1.59 -6.47 2.57
CA ALA A 54 2.39 -5.36 2.06
C ALA A 54 1.91 -4.94 0.66
N LEU A 55 1.62 -5.90 -0.21
CA LEU A 55 1.10 -5.61 -1.54
C LEU A 55 -0.27 -4.91 -1.47
N LEU A 56 -1.17 -5.40 -0.61
CA LEU A 56 -2.47 -4.78 -0.41
C LEU A 56 -2.34 -3.34 0.11
N HIS A 57 -1.41 -3.09 1.04
CA HIS A 57 -1.13 -1.75 1.54
C HIS A 57 -0.65 -0.83 0.41
N GLU A 58 0.29 -1.29 -0.41
CA GLU A 58 0.78 -0.49 -1.54
C GLU A 58 -0.32 -0.29 -2.60
N ALA A 59 -1.16 -1.31 -2.82
CA ALA A 59 -2.34 -1.17 -3.68
C ALA A 59 -3.29 -0.11 -3.12
N GLY A 60 -3.41 -0.02 -1.80
CA GLY A 60 -4.19 1.03 -1.16
C GLY A 60 -3.70 2.42 -1.51
N HIS A 61 -2.39 2.62 -1.60
CA HIS A 61 -1.82 3.89 -2.08
C HIS A 61 -2.15 4.15 -3.55
N VAL A 62 -2.13 3.12 -4.39
CA VAL A 62 -2.52 3.26 -5.79
C VAL A 62 -3.94 3.79 -5.90
N LEU A 63 -4.85 3.27 -5.07
CA LEU A 63 -6.25 3.66 -5.09
C LEU A 63 -6.50 5.07 -4.53
N GLN A 64 -5.48 5.72 -3.98
CA GLN A 64 -5.57 7.09 -3.48
C GLN A 64 -5.27 8.14 -4.55
N ASP A 65 -4.76 7.76 -5.72
CA ASP A 65 -4.19 8.71 -6.69
C ASP A 65 -5.11 9.88 -7.03
N ASP A 66 -6.43 9.67 -7.04
CA ASP A 66 -7.40 10.71 -7.38
C ASP A 66 -8.26 11.13 -6.19
N THR A 67 -7.81 10.87 -4.95
CA THR A 67 -8.56 11.19 -3.73
C THR A 67 -7.89 12.31 -2.94
N GLN A 68 -8.57 12.78 -1.88
CA GLN A 68 -8.03 13.84 -1.03
C GLN A 68 -6.76 13.43 -0.27
N PHE A 69 -6.48 12.13 -0.14
CA PHE A 69 -5.28 11.63 0.54
C PHE A 69 -4.18 11.21 -0.44
N GLY A 70 -4.36 11.44 -1.73
CA GLY A 70 -3.36 11.10 -2.74
C GLY A 70 -2.11 11.96 -2.65
N PRO A 71 -1.05 11.58 -3.41
CA PRO A 71 0.24 12.28 -3.35
C PRO A 71 0.15 13.78 -3.63
N ASN A 72 -0.79 14.20 -4.46
CA ASN A 72 -0.95 15.60 -4.84
C ASN A 72 -1.58 16.44 -3.74
N HIS A 73 -2.29 15.82 -2.82
CA HIS A 73 -2.98 16.53 -1.76
C HIS A 73 -1.99 17.10 -0.73
N TYR A 74 -1.16 16.24 -0.15
CA TYR A 74 -0.26 16.70 0.92
C TYR A 74 1.04 17.33 0.41
N LYS A 75 1.33 17.27 -0.89
CA LYS A 75 2.45 18.02 -1.48
C LYS A 75 2.33 19.53 -1.30
N ARG A 76 1.11 20.02 -1.03
CA ARG A 76 0.84 21.44 -0.80
C ARG A 76 1.23 21.90 0.61
N ILE A 77 1.59 20.96 1.47
CA ILE A 77 1.92 21.26 2.87
C ILE A 77 3.42 21.27 3.00
N ASP A 78 3.93 22.42 3.44
CA ASP A 78 5.35 22.61 3.66
C ASP A 78 5.71 21.97 5.01
N ASP A 79 6.55 20.94 5.00
CA ASP A 79 6.98 20.22 6.19
C ASP A 79 7.93 21.05 7.06
N THR A 80 8.59 22.09 6.51
CA THR A 80 9.46 22.97 7.27
C THR A 80 8.66 24.05 8.01
N GLU A 81 7.58 24.56 7.41
CA GLU A 81 6.75 25.60 7.98
C GLU A 81 5.63 25.03 8.87
N GLN A 82 5.09 23.86 8.52
CA GLN A 82 3.99 23.24 9.24
C GLN A 82 4.25 21.75 9.48
N PRO A 83 5.32 21.40 10.23
CA PRO A 83 5.72 20.00 10.37
C PRO A 83 4.67 19.12 11.03
N LYS A 84 3.95 19.62 12.04
CA LYS A 84 2.90 18.84 12.72
C LYS A 84 1.74 18.53 11.80
N LYS A 85 1.32 19.51 10.99
CA LYS A 85 0.25 19.33 10.02
C LYS A 85 0.66 18.36 8.93
N TYR A 86 1.89 18.47 8.45
CA TYR A 86 2.46 17.57 7.45
C TYR A 86 2.46 16.12 7.97
N ASN A 87 2.95 15.90 9.19
CA ASN A 87 2.99 14.58 9.80
C ASN A 87 1.59 14.01 10.00
N MET A 88 0.63 14.83 10.39
CA MET A 88 -0.76 14.41 10.53
C MET A 88 -1.35 13.94 9.21
N TYR A 89 -1.12 14.67 8.13
CA TYR A 89 -1.62 14.27 6.81
C TYR A 89 -0.94 13.00 6.31
N GLN A 90 0.37 12.84 6.56
CA GLN A 90 1.06 11.60 6.23
C GLN A 90 0.47 10.42 6.97
N PHE A 91 0.20 10.58 8.27
CA PHE A 91 -0.44 9.55 9.09
C PHE A 91 -1.81 9.17 8.53
N MET A 92 -2.64 10.17 8.24
CA MET A 92 -3.98 9.95 7.67
C MET A 92 -3.92 9.27 6.30
N ASN A 93 -2.95 9.67 5.49
CA ASN A 93 -2.72 9.04 4.18
C ASN A 93 -2.40 7.55 4.34
N GLU A 94 -1.55 7.20 5.30
CA GLU A 94 -1.19 5.80 5.55
C GLU A 94 -2.37 5.00 6.10
N VAL A 95 -3.15 5.56 7.01
CA VAL A 95 -4.38 4.91 7.51
C VAL A 95 -5.32 4.60 6.35
N ASN A 96 -5.53 5.59 5.48
CA ASN A 96 -6.41 5.43 4.33
C ASN A 96 -5.91 4.35 3.37
N ALA A 97 -4.58 4.27 3.15
CA ALA A 97 -4.00 3.22 2.30
C ALA A 97 -4.26 1.83 2.87
N TRP A 98 -4.09 1.64 4.19
CA TRP A 98 -4.40 0.36 4.83
C TRP A 98 -5.87 0.00 4.69
N ASP A 99 -6.77 0.97 4.89
CA ASP A 99 -8.21 0.75 4.76
C ASP A 99 -8.59 0.40 3.32
N ASN A 100 -8.03 1.10 2.34
CA ASN A 100 -8.26 0.79 0.93
C ASN A 100 -7.77 -0.61 0.57
N GLY A 101 -6.61 -1.00 1.10
CA GLY A 101 -6.07 -2.34 0.87
C GLY A 101 -6.97 -3.43 1.44
N TYR A 102 -7.52 -3.21 2.64
CA TYR A 102 -8.46 -4.14 3.26
C TYR A 102 -9.74 -4.27 2.42
N ASP A 103 -10.29 -3.15 1.97
CA ASP A 103 -11.48 -3.14 1.13
C ASP A 103 -11.24 -3.86 -0.20
N LEU A 104 -10.07 -3.68 -0.79
CA LEU A 104 -9.69 -4.38 -2.01
C LEU A 104 -9.66 -5.88 -1.78
N ALA A 105 -9.09 -6.33 -0.65
CA ALA A 105 -9.07 -7.75 -0.32
C ALA A 105 -10.48 -8.33 -0.23
N LEU A 106 -11.40 -7.61 0.41
CA LEU A 106 -12.79 -8.03 0.49
C LEU A 106 -13.41 -8.14 -0.90
N GLU A 107 -13.18 -7.16 -1.76
CA GLU A 107 -13.69 -7.15 -3.13
C GLU A 107 -13.18 -8.34 -3.93
N LEU A 108 -11.91 -8.71 -3.74
CA LEU A 108 -11.30 -9.84 -4.45
C LEU A 108 -11.57 -11.19 -3.82
N GLY A 109 -12.33 -11.24 -2.72
CA GLY A 109 -12.62 -12.49 -2.02
C GLY A 109 -11.43 -13.07 -1.27
N ILE A 110 -10.50 -12.24 -0.88
CA ILE A 110 -9.31 -12.65 -0.14
C ILE A 110 -9.61 -12.59 1.35
N LYS A 111 -9.41 -13.72 2.04
CA LYS A 111 -9.57 -13.76 3.49
C LYS A 111 -8.35 -13.15 4.17
N ILE A 112 -8.59 -12.19 5.03
CA ILE A 112 -7.54 -11.56 5.83
C ILE A 112 -7.70 -11.98 7.29
N ASP A 113 -6.60 -12.39 7.91
CA ASP A 113 -6.55 -12.54 9.36
C ASP A 113 -6.52 -11.14 9.96
N LYS A 114 -7.63 -10.72 10.55
CA LYS A 114 -7.78 -9.37 11.09
C LYS A 114 -6.74 -9.03 12.14
N LYS A 115 -6.35 -10.01 12.95
CA LYS A 115 -5.35 -9.81 14.00
C LYS A 115 -3.97 -9.52 13.40
N SER A 116 -3.56 -10.32 12.42
CA SER A 116 -2.28 -10.13 11.74
C SER A 116 -2.26 -8.82 10.94
N TRP A 117 -3.36 -8.51 10.24
CA TRP A 117 -3.51 -7.26 9.49
C TRP A 117 -3.40 -6.04 10.41
N GLY A 118 -4.15 -6.07 11.52
CA GLY A 118 -4.14 -4.98 12.49
C GLY A 118 -2.78 -4.76 13.10
N LYS A 119 -2.03 -5.83 13.37
CA LYS A 119 -0.68 -5.74 13.92
C LYS A 119 0.29 -5.08 12.93
N LEU A 120 0.26 -5.50 11.67
CA LEU A 120 1.12 -4.91 10.64
C LEU A 120 0.77 -3.44 10.41
N LYS A 121 -0.52 -3.12 10.35
CA LYS A 121 -1.00 -1.76 10.22
C LYS A 121 -0.50 -0.89 11.37
N GLU A 122 -0.66 -1.36 12.61
CA GLU A 122 -0.22 -0.63 13.80
C GLU A 122 1.29 -0.39 13.76
N GLU A 123 2.09 -1.41 13.49
CA GLU A 123 3.54 -1.29 13.41
C GLU A 123 3.96 -0.27 12.35
N SER A 124 3.29 -0.29 11.19
CA SER A 124 3.56 0.68 10.13
C SER A 124 3.20 2.10 10.55
N LEU A 125 2.02 2.27 11.17
CA LEU A 125 1.54 3.60 11.56
C LEU A 125 2.38 4.22 12.67
N LEU A 126 2.96 3.42 13.56
CA LEU A 126 3.82 3.92 14.63
C LEU A 126 5.06 4.65 14.09
N THR A 127 5.49 4.34 12.88
CA THR A 127 6.64 5.05 12.27
C THR A 127 6.31 6.50 11.95
N TYR A 128 5.03 6.86 11.84
CA TYR A 128 4.57 8.22 11.56
C TYR A 128 4.10 8.97 12.79
N TYR A 129 4.05 8.28 13.92
CA TYR A 129 3.64 8.90 15.19
C TYR A 129 4.82 9.66 15.78
N VAL A 130 4.59 10.93 16.06
CA VAL A 130 5.63 11.81 16.61
C VAL A 130 5.19 12.35 17.95
#